data_f879824489ea844c5234c899b5f8ba8c
#
_entry.id   f879824489ea844c5234c899b5f8ba8c
#
_cell.length_a   1.000
_cell.length_b   1.000
_cell.length_c   1.000
_cell.angle_alpha   90.00
_cell.angle_beta   90.00
_cell.angle_gamma   90.00
#
_symmetry.space_group_name_H-M   'P 1'
#
loop_
_entity.id
_entity.type
_entity.pdbx_description
1 polymer ?
#
loop_
_entity_poly.entity_id
_entity_poly.type
_entity_poly.pdbx_seq_one_letter_code
_entity_poly.pdbx_strand_id
1 'polypeptide(L)'
;TPDVSSAASDVYKRQTDLKAKLIEGPQTTISIGNEGLWLRQADETGHTVIRAKRANSDATKLYDVTLIKLSEEKLPVKRIEAAMITLKEAKWIAKYSNIWPIKYGENSQSAAKEYDLIELPTSLKKEQITDQFGDPSTISVWSLPEFIGQLEKAGFSAKRYSVWLQSELAKPVFFLAMMLISAAFCMRQKRVKGTSLNVLVAVLIGFFLFYLKNFVMILGINGQLPVLIAAWGPSFAAIFISLGLFLNREEG
;
A
#
# COMPACT_ATOMS: atom_id res chain seq x y z
N THR A 1 -17.76 36.40 21.45
CA THR A 1 -18.47 35.49 20.51
C THR A 1 -17.49 35.11 19.42
N PRO A 2 -17.10 33.82 19.31
CA PRO A 2 -16.26 33.39 18.18
C PRO A 2 -17.03 33.63 16.88
N ASP A 3 -16.32 34.22 15.93
CA ASP A 3 -16.87 34.71 14.68
C ASP A 3 -17.34 33.52 13.81
N VAL A 4 -18.66 33.28 13.80
CA VAL A 4 -19.35 32.25 13.02
C VAL A 4 -19.04 32.41 11.51
N SER A 5 -18.71 33.63 11.07
CA SER A 5 -18.32 33.98 9.71
C SER A 5 -16.97 33.34 9.33
N SER A 6 -16.00 33.32 10.24
CA SER A 6 -14.68 32.69 10.00
C SER A 6 -14.78 31.15 9.88
N ALA A 7 -15.55 30.51 10.75
CA ALA A 7 -15.76 29.08 10.72
C ALA A 7 -16.51 28.63 9.44
N ALA A 8 -17.51 29.40 9.00
CA ALA A 8 -18.21 29.11 7.74
C ALA A 8 -17.29 29.30 6.52
N SER A 9 -16.41 30.30 6.53
CA SER A 9 -15.42 30.53 5.48
C SER A 9 -14.41 29.38 5.38
N ASP A 10 -13.94 28.84 6.51
CA ASP A 10 -13.00 27.72 6.54
C ASP A 10 -13.64 26.38 6.07
N VAL A 11 -14.90 26.16 6.42
CA VAL A 11 -15.66 25.01 5.91
C VAL A 11 -15.87 25.13 4.41
N TYR A 12 -16.18 26.33 3.90
CA TYR A 12 -16.38 26.59 2.48
C TYR A 12 -15.07 26.42 1.69
N LYS A 13 -13.94 26.91 2.21
CA LYS A 13 -12.62 26.69 1.63
C LYS A 13 -12.27 25.22 1.57
N ARG A 14 -12.46 24.47 2.65
CA ARG A 14 -12.22 23.00 2.67
C ARG A 14 -13.11 22.25 1.68
N GLN A 15 -14.38 22.65 1.54
CA GLN A 15 -15.27 22.04 0.53
C GLN A 15 -14.85 22.39 -0.91
N THR A 16 -14.37 23.61 -1.14
CA THR A 16 -13.90 24.05 -2.44
C THR A 16 -12.58 23.35 -2.80
N ASP A 17 -11.67 23.21 -1.85
CA ASP A 17 -10.40 22.45 -2.04
C ASP A 17 -10.66 20.95 -2.25
N LEU A 18 -11.64 20.37 -1.54
CA LEU A 18 -12.06 18.97 -1.77
C LEU A 18 -12.71 18.79 -3.14
N LYS A 19 -13.57 19.75 -3.56
CA LYS A 19 -14.16 19.74 -4.91
C LYS A 19 -13.10 19.93 -5.99
N ALA A 20 -12.14 20.84 -5.82
CA ALA A 20 -11.04 21.04 -6.75
C ALA A 20 -10.19 19.75 -6.86
N LYS A 21 -9.85 19.10 -5.75
CA LYS A 21 -9.14 17.80 -5.75
C LYS A 21 -9.95 16.66 -6.38
N LEU A 22 -11.27 16.69 -6.29
CA LEU A 22 -12.16 15.70 -6.93
C LEU A 22 -12.36 15.96 -8.43
N ILE A 23 -12.36 17.23 -8.84
CA ILE A 23 -12.58 17.64 -10.25
C ILE A 23 -11.27 17.60 -11.05
N GLU A 24 -10.13 18.02 -10.45
CA GLU A 24 -8.83 17.98 -11.11
C GLU A 24 -8.22 16.57 -11.18
N GLY A 25 -8.77 15.62 -10.44
CA GLY A 25 -8.20 14.26 -10.28
C GLY A 25 -6.80 14.31 -9.64
N PRO A 26 -6.28 13.23 -9.10
CA PRO A 26 -4.93 13.25 -8.57
C PRO A 26 -3.96 13.63 -9.69
N GLN A 27 -3.11 14.64 -9.46
CA GLN A 27 -2.07 15.09 -10.41
C GLN A 27 -1.18 13.94 -10.88
N THR A 28 -1.21 12.85 -10.15
CA THR A 28 -0.51 11.61 -10.48
C THR A 28 -1.42 10.43 -10.19
N THR A 29 -1.59 9.56 -11.18
CA THR A 29 -2.34 8.32 -11.05
C THR A 29 -1.42 7.15 -11.38
N ILE A 30 -1.40 6.13 -10.51
CA ILE A 30 -0.66 4.89 -10.72
C ILE A 30 -1.67 3.76 -10.85
N SER A 31 -1.47 2.92 -11.86
CA SER A 31 -2.24 1.70 -12.07
C SER A 31 -1.31 0.55 -12.40
N ILE A 32 -1.58 -0.60 -11.80
CA ILE A 32 -0.88 -1.85 -12.10
C ILE A 32 -1.87 -2.79 -12.78
N GLY A 33 -1.45 -3.36 -13.88
CA GLY A 33 -2.21 -4.33 -14.63
C GLY A 33 -1.33 -5.47 -15.14
N ASN A 34 -1.92 -6.39 -15.88
CA ASN A 34 -1.20 -7.53 -16.46
C ASN A 34 -0.06 -7.13 -17.42
N GLU A 35 -0.08 -5.90 -17.93
CA GLU A 35 0.92 -5.35 -18.86
C GLU A 35 2.01 -4.51 -18.19
N GLY A 36 2.05 -4.45 -16.86
CA GLY A 36 3.03 -3.70 -16.08
C GLY A 36 2.43 -2.49 -15.36
N LEU A 37 3.32 -1.55 -15.04
CA LEU A 37 3.02 -0.32 -14.33
C LEU A 37 2.67 0.80 -15.31
N TRP A 38 1.55 1.47 -15.05
CA TRP A 38 1.16 2.70 -15.73
C TRP A 38 1.16 3.84 -14.73
N LEU A 39 1.83 4.91 -15.08
CA LEU A 39 1.98 6.08 -14.23
C LEU A 39 1.65 7.32 -15.09
N ARG A 40 0.74 8.15 -14.61
CA ARG A 40 0.40 9.41 -15.23
C ARG A 40 0.80 10.53 -14.29
N GLN A 41 1.60 11.47 -14.79
CA GLN A 41 1.94 12.68 -14.06
C GLN A 41 1.55 13.91 -14.90
N ALA A 42 1.12 14.96 -14.22
CA ALA A 42 0.95 16.29 -14.82
C ALA A 42 2.19 17.13 -14.53
N ASP A 43 2.64 17.89 -15.51
CA ASP A 43 3.68 18.92 -15.38
C ASP A 43 3.15 20.25 -15.95
N GLU A 44 3.90 21.33 -15.78
CA GLU A 44 3.52 22.68 -16.26
C GLU A 44 3.32 22.75 -17.77
N THR A 45 3.77 21.76 -18.51
CA THR A 45 3.77 21.71 -19.99
C THR A 45 2.84 20.65 -20.55
N GLY A 46 2.01 20.02 -19.72
CA GLY A 46 1.03 19.01 -20.11
C GLY A 46 1.07 17.75 -19.24
N HIS A 47 0.79 16.61 -19.84
CA HIS A 47 0.75 15.32 -19.14
C HIS A 47 1.81 14.38 -19.69
N THR A 48 2.41 13.59 -18.79
CA THR A 48 3.32 12.51 -19.19
C THR A 48 2.75 11.19 -18.71
N VAL A 49 2.58 10.24 -19.63
CA VAL A 49 2.20 8.86 -19.34
C VAL A 49 3.46 8.01 -19.43
N ILE A 50 3.75 7.29 -18.37
CA ILE A 50 4.90 6.39 -18.25
C ILE A 50 4.36 4.97 -18.14
N ARG A 51 4.76 4.08 -19.03
CA ARG A 51 4.52 2.65 -18.96
C ARG A 51 5.84 1.95 -18.69
N ALA A 52 5.89 1.10 -17.71
CA ALA A 52 7.05 0.27 -17.43
C ALA A 52 6.63 -1.21 -17.34
N LYS A 53 7.37 -2.11 -17.96
CA LYS A 53 7.08 -3.54 -17.83
C LYS A 53 7.40 -4.08 -16.45
N ARG A 54 8.46 -3.56 -15.82
CA ARG A 54 8.92 -4.01 -14.51
C ARG A 54 9.45 -2.83 -13.70
N ALA A 55 9.37 -2.97 -12.39
CA ALA A 55 9.96 -2.04 -11.43
C ALA A 55 10.82 -2.82 -10.42
N ASN A 56 11.68 -2.12 -9.68
CA ASN A 56 12.29 -2.69 -8.49
C ASN A 56 11.31 -2.59 -7.31
N SER A 57 11.59 -3.34 -6.22
CA SER A 57 10.76 -3.38 -5.01
C SER A 57 10.43 -2.03 -4.41
N ASP A 58 11.27 -1.03 -4.67
CA ASP A 58 11.20 0.31 -4.09
C ASP A 58 10.63 1.36 -5.06
N ALA A 59 10.21 0.95 -6.27
CA ALA A 59 9.72 1.83 -7.33
C ALA A 59 10.69 2.95 -7.77
N THR A 60 11.97 2.84 -7.40
CA THR A 60 13.00 3.81 -7.77
C THR A 60 13.63 3.54 -9.12
N LYS A 61 13.52 2.30 -9.63
CA LYS A 61 14.03 1.90 -10.96
C LYS A 61 12.91 1.23 -11.73
N LEU A 62 12.71 1.69 -12.95
CA LEU A 62 11.74 1.13 -13.89
C LEU A 62 12.49 0.61 -15.11
N TYR A 63 12.08 -0.52 -15.65
CA TYR A 63 12.70 -1.22 -16.76
C TYR A 63 11.73 -1.34 -17.94
N ASP A 64 12.28 -1.35 -19.16
CA ASP A 64 11.52 -1.40 -20.42
C ASP A 64 10.42 -0.32 -20.42
N VAL A 65 10.84 0.93 -20.38
CA VAL A 65 9.95 2.07 -20.14
C VAL A 65 9.61 2.77 -21.44
N THR A 66 8.34 3.05 -21.62
CA THR A 66 7.82 3.93 -22.67
C THR A 66 7.17 5.14 -22.01
N LEU A 67 7.66 6.34 -22.35
CA LEU A 67 7.06 7.61 -21.93
C LEU A 67 6.39 8.27 -23.13
N ILE A 68 5.18 8.75 -22.94
CA ILE A 68 4.46 9.53 -23.94
C ILE A 68 4.16 10.88 -23.32
N LYS A 69 4.74 11.94 -23.87
CA LYS A 69 4.42 13.31 -23.47
C LYS A 69 3.25 13.82 -24.31
N LEU A 70 2.23 14.31 -23.60
CA LEU A 70 1.02 14.91 -24.18
C LEU A 70 1.07 16.42 -23.94
N SER A 71 0.58 17.20 -24.90
CA SER A 71 0.35 18.63 -24.72
C SER A 71 -0.84 18.89 -23.77
N GLU A 72 -1.10 20.16 -23.45
CA GLU A 72 -2.30 20.59 -22.70
C GLU A 72 -3.60 20.15 -23.39
N GLU A 73 -3.61 20.09 -24.72
CA GLU A 73 -4.73 19.61 -25.54
C GLU A 73 -4.82 18.07 -25.61
N LYS A 74 -4.03 17.34 -24.79
CA LYS A 74 -3.94 15.87 -24.74
C LYS A 74 -3.47 15.21 -26.04
N LEU A 75 -2.81 15.95 -26.92
CA LEU A 75 -2.21 15.41 -28.15
C LEU A 75 -0.80 14.89 -27.85
N PRO A 76 -0.40 13.72 -28.40
CA PRO A 76 0.94 13.19 -28.19
C PRO A 76 1.98 14.04 -28.95
N VAL A 77 2.98 14.55 -28.19
CA VAL A 77 4.05 15.43 -28.75
C VAL A 77 5.32 14.63 -28.98
N LYS A 78 5.68 13.75 -28.06
CA LYS A 78 6.89 12.93 -28.17
C LYS A 78 6.73 11.60 -27.45
N ARG A 79 7.37 10.57 -27.99
CA ARG A 79 7.52 9.25 -27.37
C ARG A 79 8.99 9.07 -27.02
N ILE A 80 9.26 8.57 -25.84
CA ILE A 80 10.60 8.24 -25.36
C ILE A 80 10.57 6.78 -24.92
N GLU A 81 11.46 5.97 -25.44
CA GLU A 81 11.70 4.61 -24.95
C GLU A 81 13.07 4.55 -24.28
N ALA A 82 13.11 3.93 -23.12
CA ALA A 82 14.34 3.76 -22.37
C ALA A 82 14.42 2.34 -21.81
N ALA A 83 15.61 1.75 -21.87
CA ALA A 83 15.84 0.45 -21.26
C ALA A 83 15.65 0.48 -19.74
N MET A 84 16.06 1.58 -19.11
CA MET A 84 15.93 1.81 -17.68
C MET A 84 15.79 3.28 -17.36
N ILE A 85 14.87 3.60 -16.44
CA ILE A 85 14.82 4.91 -15.80
C ILE A 85 14.99 4.78 -14.29
N THR A 86 15.66 5.75 -13.70
CA THR A 86 15.93 5.79 -12.25
C THR A 86 15.41 7.11 -11.67
N LEU A 87 14.66 7.02 -10.58
CA LEU A 87 14.19 8.21 -9.84
C LEU A 87 15.29 8.67 -8.89
N LYS A 88 15.81 9.88 -9.08
CA LYS A 88 16.75 10.55 -8.19
C LYS A 88 16.36 12.01 -8.05
N GLU A 89 16.31 12.54 -6.83
CA GLU A 89 16.15 13.98 -6.54
C GLU A 89 15.05 14.67 -7.36
N ALA A 90 13.84 14.07 -7.38
CA ALA A 90 12.71 14.58 -8.18
C ALA A 90 12.96 14.67 -9.69
N LYS A 91 13.83 13.79 -10.22
CA LYS A 91 14.10 13.63 -11.66
C LYS A 91 14.10 12.17 -12.05
N TRP A 92 13.53 11.86 -13.21
CA TRP A 92 13.72 10.58 -13.88
C TRP A 92 14.98 10.66 -14.75
N ILE A 93 15.95 9.85 -14.46
CA ILE A 93 17.16 9.70 -15.24
C ILE A 93 16.98 8.49 -16.15
N ALA A 94 16.80 8.73 -17.45
CA ALA A 94 16.66 7.70 -18.46
C ALA A 94 18.03 7.37 -19.07
N LYS A 95 18.36 6.08 -19.15
CA LYS A 95 19.57 5.56 -19.79
C LYS A 95 19.22 4.78 -21.05
N TYR A 96 20.07 4.93 -22.09
CA TYR A 96 19.87 4.27 -23.39
C TYR A 96 18.47 4.54 -23.92
N SER A 97 18.20 5.80 -24.22
CA SER A 97 16.88 6.27 -24.59
C SER A 97 16.80 6.73 -26.03
N ASN A 98 15.72 6.35 -26.69
CA ASN A 98 15.35 6.79 -28.01
C ASN A 98 14.18 7.78 -27.92
N ILE A 99 14.30 8.94 -28.58
CA ILE A 99 13.23 9.94 -28.63
C ILE A 99 12.67 10.00 -30.03
N TRP A 100 11.37 9.86 -30.17
CA TRP A 100 10.61 10.09 -31.39
C TRP A 100 9.73 11.34 -31.23
N PRO A 101 9.97 12.41 -31.95
CA PRO A 101 9.02 13.52 -32.04
C PRO A 101 7.80 13.03 -32.83
N ILE A 102 6.60 13.27 -32.29
CA ILE A 102 5.34 12.93 -32.96
C ILE A 102 4.82 14.20 -33.59
N LYS A 103 4.95 14.31 -34.94
CA LYS A 103 4.37 15.38 -35.72
C LYS A 103 3.31 14.79 -36.65
N TYR A 104 2.17 15.45 -36.73
CA TYR A 104 1.12 15.04 -37.67
C TYR A 104 1.64 15.16 -39.10
N GLY A 105 1.59 14.05 -39.85
CA GLY A 105 1.97 14.03 -41.29
C GLY A 105 3.42 13.66 -41.60
N GLU A 106 4.31 13.52 -40.60
CA GLU A 106 5.71 13.10 -40.81
C GLU A 106 5.92 11.64 -40.30
N ASN A 107 6.79 10.90 -41.02
CA ASN A 107 7.13 9.54 -40.64
C ASN A 107 8.08 9.57 -39.42
N SER A 108 7.52 9.39 -38.22
CA SER A 108 8.22 9.51 -36.94
C SER A 108 9.42 8.58 -36.80
N GLN A 109 9.49 7.47 -37.55
CA GLN A 109 10.56 6.49 -37.43
C GLN A 109 11.92 6.99 -37.95
N SER A 110 11.92 7.87 -38.94
CA SER A 110 13.17 8.45 -39.50
C SER A 110 13.76 9.59 -38.66
N ALA A 111 13.02 10.08 -37.66
CA ALA A 111 13.40 11.21 -36.81
C ALA A 111 13.86 10.78 -35.41
N ALA A 112 14.12 9.49 -35.22
CA ALA A 112 14.61 8.95 -33.95
C ALA A 112 15.99 9.54 -33.62
N LYS A 113 16.12 10.03 -32.37
CA LYS A 113 17.40 10.47 -31.82
C LYS A 113 17.74 9.62 -30.62
N GLU A 114 18.94 9.04 -30.62
CA GLU A 114 19.47 8.27 -29.52
C GLU A 114 20.21 9.17 -28.53
N TYR A 115 19.99 8.94 -27.26
CA TYR A 115 20.63 9.66 -26.16
C TYR A 115 21.07 8.65 -25.08
N ASP A 116 22.33 8.76 -24.64
CA ASP A 116 22.88 7.92 -23.58
C ASP A 116 22.23 8.20 -22.24
N LEU A 117 21.87 9.48 -21.98
CA LEU A 117 21.30 9.93 -20.73
C LEU A 117 20.37 11.12 -20.94
N ILE A 118 19.17 11.02 -20.38
CA ILE A 118 18.17 12.10 -20.39
C ILE A 118 17.64 12.30 -18.99
N GLU A 119 17.56 13.55 -18.55
CA GLU A 119 16.89 13.93 -17.32
C GLU A 119 15.50 14.48 -17.62
N LEU A 120 14.49 13.93 -16.95
CA LEU A 120 13.10 14.36 -17.05
C LEU A 120 12.65 14.85 -15.68
N PRO A 121 12.20 16.10 -15.53
CA PRO A 121 11.70 16.57 -14.24
C PRO A 121 10.45 15.80 -13.83
N THR A 122 10.32 15.53 -12.55
CA THR A 122 9.14 14.89 -11.96
C THR A 122 8.85 15.47 -10.59
N SER A 123 7.59 15.58 -10.26
CA SER A 123 7.15 15.94 -8.90
C SER A 123 7.03 14.73 -7.99
N LEU A 124 7.27 13.51 -8.53
CA LEU A 124 7.07 12.26 -7.81
C LEU A 124 8.18 12.00 -6.80
N LYS A 125 7.76 11.64 -5.60
CA LYS A 125 8.63 11.08 -4.57
C LYS A 125 8.39 9.57 -4.46
N LYS A 126 9.42 8.82 -4.00
CA LYS A 126 9.36 7.37 -3.79
C LYS A 126 8.16 6.97 -2.92
N GLU A 127 7.94 7.70 -1.84
CA GLU A 127 6.87 7.44 -0.88
C GLU A 127 5.49 7.57 -1.56
N GLN A 128 5.31 8.57 -2.41
CA GLN A 128 4.06 8.80 -3.13
C GLN A 128 3.73 7.66 -4.11
N ILE A 129 4.74 7.06 -4.74
CA ILE A 129 4.52 5.92 -5.65
C ILE A 129 4.00 4.71 -4.86
N THR A 130 4.60 4.43 -3.71
CA THR A 130 4.22 3.29 -2.86
C THR A 130 2.86 3.50 -2.19
N ASP A 131 2.56 4.72 -1.76
CA ASP A 131 1.31 5.05 -1.08
C ASP A 131 0.08 5.04 -2.02
N GLN A 132 0.29 5.28 -3.31
CA GLN A 132 -0.80 5.25 -4.30
C GLN A 132 -1.35 3.86 -4.58
N PHE A 133 -0.64 2.79 -4.22
CA PHE A 133 -1.21 1.44 -4.29
C PHE A 133 -2.35 1.20 -3.28
N GLY A 134 -2.55 2.15 -2.38
CA GLY A 134 -3.63 2.15 -1.41
C GLY A 134 -3.34 1.29 -0.19
N ASP A 135 -4.24 1.40 0.78
CA ASP A 135 -4.18 0.57 1.98
C ASP A 135 -4.74 -0.83 1.66
N PRO A 136 -4.07 -1.93 2.08
CA PRO A 136 -4.59 -3.28 1.92
C PRO A 136 -6.02 -3.48 2.44
N SER A 137 -6.43 -2.70 3.44
CA SER A 137 -7.78 -2.77 4.03
C SER A 137 -8.90 -2.29 3.08
N THR A 138 -8.55 -1.51 2.04
CA THR A 138 -9.51 -0.99 1.05
C THR A 138 -9.78 -1.99 -0.08
N ILE A 139 -8.94 -3.03 -0.19
CA ILE A 139 -9.05 -4.05 -1.23
C ILE A 139 -9.81 -5.25 -0.66
N SER A 140 -10.77 -5.78 -1.43
CA SER A 140 -11.49 -6.98 -1.03
C SER A 140 -10.53 -8.15 -0.81
N VAL A 141 -10.74 -8.93 0.26
CA VAL A 141 -9.92 -10.11 0.59
C VAL A 141 -9.89 -11.10 -0.57
N TRP A 142 -10.96 -11.20 -1.34
CA TRP A 142 -11.08 -12.11 -2.48
C TRP A 142 -10.26 -11.66 -3.71
N SER A 143 -10.06 -10.35 -3.89
CA SER A 143 -9.25 -9.80 -4.99
C SER A 143 -7.78 -9.60 -4.62
N LEU A 144 -7.44 -9.67 -3.32
CA LEU A 144 -6.08 -9.53 -2.82
C LEU A 144 -5.07 -10.52 -3.42
N PRO A 145 -5.38 -11.82 -3.58
CA PRO A 145 -4.41 -12.77 -4.17
C PRO A 145 -4.04 -12.41 -5.61
N GLU A 146 -5.01 -11.98 -6.41
CA GLU A 146 -4.77 -11.52 -7.78
C GLU A 146 -3.91 -10.26 -7.80
N PHE A 147 -4.24 -9.29 -6.96
CA PHE A 147 -3.50 -8.03 -6.82
C PHE A 147 -2.05 -8.25 -6.36
N ILE A 148 -1.81 -9.16 -5.40
CA ILE A 148 -0.48 -9.59 -4.98
C ILE A 148 0.31 -10.15 -6.17
N GLY A 149 -0.31 -11.04 -6.95
CA GLY A 149 0.33 -11.61 -8.14
C GLY A 149 0.67 -10.56 -9.22
N GLN A 150 -0.18 -9.54 -9.40
CA GLN A 150 0.09 -8.42 -10.31
C GLN A 150 1.27 -7.56 -9.83
N LEU A 151 1.33 -7.25 -8.52
CA LEU A 151 2.45 -6.53 -7.91
C LEU A 151 3.78 -7.27 -8.09
N GLU A 152 3.81 -8.57 -7.81
CA GLU A 152 5.02 -9.40 -7.94
C GLU A 152 5.48 -9.52 -9.39
N LYS A 153 4.56 -9.71 -10.34
CA LYS A 153 4.88 -9.71 -11.78
C LYS A 153 5.45 -8.38 -12.25
N ALA A 154 4.95 -7.27 -11.70
CA ALA A 154 5.48 -5.94 -11.98
C ALA A 154 6.80 -5.64 -11.23
N GLY A 155 7.28 -6.54 -10.36
CA GLY A 155 8.55 -6.42 -9.63
C GLY A 155 8.45 -5.65 -8.30
N PHE A 156 7.24 -5.29 -7.85
CA PHE A 156 7.04 -4.61 -6.58
C PHE A 156 7.02 -5.57 -5.39
N SER A 157 7.31 -5.05 -4.21
CA SER A 157 7.17 -5.80 -2.98
C SER A 157 5.69 -5.91 -2.58
N ALA A 158 5.15 -7.11 -2.67
CA ALA A 158 3.78 -7.40 -2.22
C ALA A 158 3.68 -7.78 -0.74
N LYS A 159 4.79 -7.68 0.04
CA LYS A 159 4.85 -8.14 1.44
C LYS A 159 3.75 -7.57 2.32
N ARG A 160 3.47 -6.26 2.21
CA ARG A 160 2.42 -5.58 2.98
C ARG A 160 1.06 -6.22 2.75
N TYR A 161 0.72 -6.51 1.50
CA TYR A 161 -0.56 -7.12 1.11
C TYR A 161 -0.63 -8.60 1.49
N SER A 162 0.48 -9.33 1.35
CA SER A 162 0.58 -10.75 1.73
C SER A 162 0.44 -10.93 3.24
N VAL A 163 1.10 -10.09 4.06
CA VAL A 163 0.95 -10.10 5.53
C VAL A 163 -0.49 -9.78 5.91
N TRP A 164 -1.11 -8.77 5.26
CA TRP A 164 -2.50 -8.41 5.51
C TRP A 164 -3.44 -9.57 5.19
N LEU A 165 -3.35 -10.16 4.00
CA LEU A 165 -4.18 -11.30 3.59
C LEU A 165 -4.08 -12.47 4.57
N GLN A 166 -2.85 -12.87 4.92
CA GLN A 166 -2.64 -13.97 5.88
C GLN A 166 -3.14 -13.61 7.28
N SER A 167 -3.03 -12.35 7.69
CA SER A 167 -3.56 -11.87 8.97
C SER A 167 -5.09 -11.89 9.01
N GLU A 168 -5.78 -11.58 7.89
CA GLU A 168 -7.23 -11.70 7.78
C GLU A 168 -7.67 -13.17 7.91
N LEU A 169 -6.97 -14.10 7.25
CA LEU A 169 -7.24 -15.53 7.35
C LEU A 169 -6.96 -16.10 8.76
N ALA A 170 -6.01 -15.51 9.49
CA ALA A 170 -5.70 -15.92 10.86
C ALA A 170 -6.67 -15.34 11.91
N LYS A 171 -7.51 -14.35 11.57
CA LYS A 171 -8.48 -13.74 12.51
C LYS A 171 -9.44 -14.73 13.17
N PRO A 172 -10.08 -15.69 12.47
CA PRO A 172 -10.98 -16.65 13.09
C PRO A 172 -10.29 -17.47 14.18
N VAL A 173 -9.04 -17.88 13.93
CA VAL A 173 -8.23 -18.63 14.91
C VAL A 173 -7.91 -17.77 16.14
N PHE A 174 -7.58 -16.51 15.93
CA PHE A 174 -7.34 -15.55 17.00
C PHE A 174 -8.60 -15.31 17.84
N PHE A 175 -9.77 -15.15 17.22
CA PHE A 175 -11.04 -14.99 17.95
C PHE A 175 -11.40 -16.25 18.75
N LEU A 176 -11.16 -17.43 18.20
CA LEU A 176 -11.35 -18.69 18.94
C LEU A 176 -10.46 -18.74 20.18
N ALA A 177 -9.20 -18.36 20.09
CA ALA A 177 -8.30 -18.26 21.23
C ALA A 177 -8.84 -17.29 22.31
N MET A 178 -9.35 -16.12 21.88
CA MET A 178 -9.95 -15.15 22.81
C MET A 178 -11.19 -15.68 23.51
N MET A 179 -12.03 -16.45 22.80
CA MET A 179 -13.20 -17.12 23.39
C MET A 179 -12.76 -18.15 24.44
N LEU A 180 -11.73 -18.95 24.15
CA LEU A 180 -11.20 -19.94 25.09
C LEU A 180 -10.59 -19.28 26.35
N ILE A 181 -9.84 -18.20 26.19
CA ILE A 181 -9.32 -17.42 27.32
C ILE A 181 -10.48 -16.92 28.18
N SER A 182 -11.49 -16.30 27.57
CA SER A 182 -12.66 -15.79 28.29
C SER A 182 -13.40 -16.92 29.05
N ALA A 183 -13.59 -18.08 28.41
CA ALA A 183 -14.20 -19.24 29.03
C ALA A 183 -13.39 -19.74 30.25
N ALA A 184 -12.05 -19.84 30.11
CA ALA A 184 -11.19 -20.26 31.21
C ALA A 184 -11.27 -19.33 32.44
N PHE A 185 -11.49 -18.03 32.22
CA PHE A 185 -11.69 -17.09 33.33
C PHE A 185 -13.11 -17.13 33.91
N CYS A 186 -14.14 -17.40 33.10
CA CYS A 186 -15.53 -17.51 33.56
C CYS A 186 -15.79 -18.80 34.38
N MET A 187 -15.16 -19.93 34.05
CA MET A 187 -15.39 -21.21 34.72
C MET A 187 -14.99 -21.21 36.20
N ARG A 188 -14.14 -20.29 36.66
CA ARG A 188 -13.71 -20.21 38.09
C ARG A 188 -14.74 -19.58 39.03
N GLN A 189 -15.97 -19.31 38.63
CA GLN A 189 -16.94 -18.49 39.36
C GLN A 189 -17.64 -19.23 40.54
N LYS A 190 -17.01 -20.25 41.13
CA LYS A 190 -17.50 -20.84 42.35
C LYS A 190 -16.84 -20.19 43.57
N ARG A 191 -17.55 -19.30 44.23
CA ARG A 191 -17.43 -18.88 45.64
C ARG A 191 -16.34 -17.91 46.10
N VAL A 192 -15.84 -16.90 45.37
CA VAL A 192 -14.94 -15.96 46.05
C VAL A 192 -15.18 -14.49 45.63
N LYS A 193 -15.19 -13.61 46.62
CA LYS A 193 -15.02 -12.15 46.51
C LYS A 193 -13.82 -11.84 45.62
N GLY A 194 -14.04 -11.42 44.37
CA GLY A 194 -12.95 -11.10 43.44
C GLY A 194 -13.27 -11.29 41.96
N THR A 195 -14.54 -11.48 41.59
CA THR A 195 -14.99 -11.65 40.21
C THR A 195 -14.54 -10.49 39.31
N SER A 196 -14.56 -9.26 39.83
CA SER A 196 -14.13 -8.07 39.08
C SER A 196 -12.64 -8.07 38.70
N LEU A 197 -11.77 -8.59 39.60
CA LEU A 197 -10.34 -8.70 39.32
C LEU A 197 -10.05 -9.72 38.21
N ASN A 198 -10.73 -10.86 38.23
CA ASN A 198 -10.56 -11.88 37.18
C ASN A 198 -11.01 -11.38 35.81
N VAL A 199 -12.12 -10.65 35.76
CA VAL A 199 -12.58 -9.99 34.53
C VAL A 199 -11.56 -8.95 34.05
N LEU A 200 -11.04 -8.13 34.96
CA LEU A 200 -10.01 -7.14 34.63
C LEU A 200 -8.76 -7.81 34.03
N VAL A 201 -8.27 -8.90 34.67
CA VAL A 201 -7.11 -9.65 34.18
C VAL A 201 -7.37 -10.25 32.80
N ALA A 202 -8.56 -10.84 32.56
CA ALA A 202 -8.93 -11.38 31.25
C ALA A 202 -8.91 -10.27 30.16
N VAL A 203 -9.46 -9.10 30.48
CA VAL A 203 -9.45 -7.95 29.58
C VAL A 203 -8.04 -7.48 29.29
N LEU A 204 -7.17 -7.37 30.30
CA LEU A 204 -5.77 -6.96 30.13
C LEU A 204 -4.99 -7.96 29.27
N ILE A 205 -5.20 -9.28 29.45
CA ILE A 205 -4.60 -10.30 28.57
C ILE A 205 -5.09 -10.13 27.13
N GLY A 206 -6.39 -9.87 26.93
CA GLY A 206 -6.95 -9.62 25.62
C GLY A 206 -6.30 -8.42 24.92
N PHE A 207 -6.16 -7.31 25.63
CA PHE A 207 -5.44 -6.12 25.11
C PHE A 207 -3.98 -6.45 24.78
N PHE A 208 -3.28 -7.12 25.68
CA PHE A 208 -1.88 -7.48 25.47
C PHE A 208 -1.71 -8.33 24.20
N LEU A 209 -2.53 -9.36 24.02
CA LEU A 209 -2.49 -10.21 22.82
C LEU A 209 -2.85 -9.45 21.55
N PHE A 210 -3.80 -8.53 21.61
CA PHE A 210 -4.17 -7.67 20.49
C PHE A 210 -3.00 -6.76 20.07
N TYR A 211 -2.35 -6.08 21.02
CA TYR A 211 -1.20 -5.24 20.73
C TYR A 211 0.00 -6.06 20.24
N LEU A 212 0.24 -7.22 20.83
CA LEU A 212 1.28 -8.15 20.41
C LEU A 212 1.09 -8.58 18.96
N LYS A 213 -0.16 -8.94 18.56
CA LYS A 213 -0.51 -9.27 17.19
C LYS A 213 -0.19 -8.12 16.23
N ASN A 214 -0.60 -6.89 16.56
CA ASN A 214 -0.35 -5.72 15.73
C ASN A 214 1.15 -5.42 15.61
N PHE A 215 1.89 -5.55 16.70
CA PHE A 215 3.35 -5.36 16.70
C PHE A 215 4.06 -6.36 15.80
N VAL A 216 3.74 -7.65 15.91
CA VAL A 216 4.32 -8.71 15.09
C VAL A 216 3.95 -8.53 13.61
N MET A 217 2.73 -8.08 13.32
CA MET A 217 2.30 -7.74 11.96
C MET A 217 3.16 -6.62 11.35
N ILE A 218 3.48 -5.56 12.12
CA ILE A 218 4.36 -4.48 11.65
C ILE A 218 5.77 -5.01 11.33
N LEU A 219 6.31 -5.92 12.15
CA LEU A 219 7.60 -6.57 11.88
C LEU A 219 7.58 -7.38 10.58
N GLY A 220 6.45 -8.05 10.30
CA GLY A 220 6.25 -8.77 9.04
C GLY A 220 6.21 -7.85 7.82
N ILE A 221 5.49 -6.73 7.91
CA ILE A 221 5.40 -5.72 6.85
C ILE A 221 6.79 -5.14 6.55
N ASN A 222 7.57 -4.86 7.59
CA ASN A 222 8.95 -4.36 7.47
C ASN A 222 9.95 -5.43 6.99
N GLY A 223 9.50 -6.69 6.81
CA GLY A 223 10.33 -7.78 6.30
C GLY A 223 11.30 -8.37 7.31
N GLN A 224 11.17 -8.03 8.60
CA GLN A 224 11.99 -8.59 9.69
C GLN A 224 11.55 -10.00 10.07
N LEU A 225 10.29 -10.35 9.76
CA LEU A 225 9.73 -11.68 9.98
C LEU A 225 9.15 -12.25 8.68
N PRO A 226 9.19 -13.57 8.49
CA PRO A 226 8.46 -14.24 7.42
C PRO A 226 6.96 -13.97 7.52
N VAL A 227 6.29 -13.80 6.37
CA VAL A 227 4.86 -13.45 6.27
C VAL A 227 3.96 -14.39 7.10
N LEU A 228 4.21 -15.70 7.00
CA LEU A 228 3.42 -16.71 7.72
C LEU A 228 3.59 -16.59 9.24
N ILE A 229 4.81 -16.41 9.72
CA ILE A 229 5.08 -16.26 11.17
C ILE A 229 4.46 -14.96 11.68
N ALA A 230 4.57 -13.88 10.94
CA ALA A 230 4.00 -12.59 11.33
C ALA A 230 2.47 -12.62 11.43
N ALA A 231 1.80 -13.35 10.54
CA ALA A 231 0.34 -13.42 10.50
C ALA A 231 -0.26 -14.46 11.45
N TRP A 232 0.31 -15.67 11.50
CA TRP A 232 -0.24 -16.82 12.23
C TRP A 232 0.37 -17.01 13.60
N GLY A 233 1.63 -16.58 13.81
CA GLY A 233 2.36 -16.78 15.07
C GLY A 233 1.59 -16.29 16.30
N PRO A 234 1.11 -15.04 16.34
CA PRO A 234 0.33 -14.55 17.50
C PRO A 234 -0.96 -15.32 17.74
N SER A 235 -1.64 -15.76 16.66
CA SER A 235 -2.89 -16.53 16.76
C SER A 235 -2.66 -17.90 17.35
N PHE A 236 -1.63 -18.62 16.93
CA PHE A 236 -1.27 -19.91 17.51
C PHE A 236 -0.75 -19.77 18.93
N ALA A 237 0.08 -18.77 19.22
CA ALA A 237 0.54 -18.49 20.58
C ALA A 237 -0.65 -18.26 21.53
N ALA A 238 -1.65 -17.48 21.10
CA ALA A 238 -2.85 -17.24 21.86
C ALA A 238 -3.65 -18.54 22.12
N ILE A 239 -3.76 -19.44 21.12
CA ILE A 239 -4.39 -20.76 21.32
C ILE A 239 -3.63 -21.59 22.33
N PHE A 240 -2.31 -21.72 22.23
CA PHE A 240 -1.53 -22.52 23.17
C PHE A 240 -1.62 -21.96 24.59
N ILE A 241 -1.60 -20.64 24.75
CA ILE A 241 -1.81 -19.99 26.05
C ILE A 241 -3.21 -20.31 26.58
N SER A 242 -4.24 -20.22 25.74
CA SER A 242 -5.63 -20.50 26.17
C SER A 242 -5.83 -21.96 26.57
N LEU A 243 -5.28 -22.91 25.85
CA LEU A 243 -5.30 -24.32 26.15
C LEU A 243 -4.54 -24.62 27.46
N GLY A 244 -3.34 -24.01 27.63
CA GLY A 244 -2.59 -24.16 28.88
C GLY A 244 -3.35 -23.64 30.10
N LEU A 245 -4.02 -22.48 29.96
CA LEU A 245 -4.87 -21.93 31.00
C LEU A 245 -6.08 -22.81 31.28
N PHE A 246 -6.66 -23.45 30.27
CA PHE A 246 -7.81 -24.32 30.41
C PHE A 246 -7.43 -25.60 31.12
N LEU A 247 -6.37 -26.29 30.68
CA LEU A 247 -5.88 -27.55 31.30
C LEU A 247 -5.43 -27.34 32.75
N ASN A 248 -4.66 -26.29 33.02
CA ASN A 248 -4.23 -25.99 34.42
C ASN A 248 -5.40 -25.67 35.37
N ARG A 249 -6.59 -25.41 34.82
CA ARG A 249 -7.79 -25.15 35.63
C ARG A 249 -8.73 -26.33 35.76
N GLU A 250 -8.59 -27.32 34.91
CA GLU A 250 -9.35 -28.59 35.02
C GLU A 250 -8.76 -29.52 36.08
N GLU A 251 -7.43 -29.45 36.30
CA GLU A 251 -6.71 -30.25 37.28
C GLU A 251 -6.72 -29.67 38.72
N GLY A 252 -7.22 -28.48 38.94
CA GLY A 252 -7.29 -27.77 40.24
C GLY A 252 -8.71 -27.49 40.70
#